data_4019ea53ec7785b2ec0e28c22bf1675a
#
_entry.id   4019ea53ec7785b2ec0e28c22bf1675a
#
_cell.length_a   1.000
_cell.length_b   1.000
_cell.length_c   1.000
_cell.angle_alpha   90.00
_cell.angle_beta   90.00
_cell.angle_gamma   90.00
#
_symmetry.space_group_name_H-M   'P 1'
#
loop_
_entity.id
_entity.type
_entity.pdbx_description
1 polymer ?
#
loop_
_entity_poly.entity_id
_entity_poly.type
_entity_poly.pdbx_seq_one_letter_code
_entity_poly.pdbx_strand_id
1 'polypeptide(L)'
;LLKALKKFSNHKLIFTAPNVDLGANTIRTEINNFVKKNSNSFFFDSLGSSVYLSLMRYSLCVIGNSSSGIIEAPLLGAKSVNIGARQSGRVMVKTIFSSSFNSLDIFNSINRALSDKTRQNLQKLSTKDSPSSKIISVIQEIPLPLKNYKKFHDIK
;
A
#
# COMPACT_ATOMS: atom_id res chain seq x y z
N LEU A 1 3.51 -12.90 -8.18
CA LEU A 1 3.37 -11.53 -8.69
C LEU A 1 4.07 -11.38 -10.05
N LEU A 2 5.38 -11.52 -10.15
CA LEU A 2 6.15 -11.26 -11.40
C LEU A 2 5.63 -12.07 -12.59
N LYS A 3 5.21 -13.32 -12.36
CA LYS A 3 4.53 -14.15 -13.37
C LYS A 3 3.24 -13.51 -13.94
N ALA A 4 2.45 -12.86 -13.07
CA ALA A 4 1.25 -12.14 -13.50
C ALA A 4 1.61 -10.86 -14.26
N LEU A 5 2.57 -10.07 -13.75
CA LEU A 5 2.98 -8.81 -14.35
C LEU A 5 3.61 -8.96 -15.73
N LYS A 6 4.25 -10.09 -16.04
CA LYS A 6 4.79 -10.38 -17.36
C LYS A 6 3.74 -10.31 -18.47
N LYS A 7 2.46 -10.50 -18.16
CA LYS A 7 1.35 -10.41 -19.11
C LYS A 7 0.92 -8.96 -19.45
N PHE A 8 1.49 -7.97 -18.77
CA PHE A 8 1.17 -6.54 -18.96
C PHE A 8 2.29 -5.81 -19.72
N SER A 9 2.74 -6.40 -20.84
CA SER A 9 3.86 -5.87 -21.65
C SER A 9 3.59 -4.45 -22.21
N ASN A 10 2.33 -4.09 -22.40
CA ASN A 10 1.92 -2.78 -22.90
C ASN A 10 1.78 -1.71 -21.80
N HIS A 11 2.11 -2.04 -20.55
CA HIS A 11 2.06 -1.13 -19.43
C HIS A 11 3.46 -0.88 -18.88
N LYS A 12 3.75 0.33 -18.44
CA LYS A 12 4.97 0.60 -17.67
C LYS A 12 4.81 0.06 -16.25
N LEU A 13 5.75 -0.74 -15.82
CA LEU A 13 5.80 -1.35 -14.49
C LEU A 13 6.87 -0.66 -13.67
N ILE A 14 6.48 -0.02 -12.58
CA ILE A 14 7.40 0.68 -11.69
C ILE A 14 7.45 -0.05 -10.36
N PHE A 15 8.63 -0.49 -9.99
CA PHE A 15 8.91 -1.18 -8.73
C PHE A 15 9.65 -0.24 -7.78
N THR A 16 9.26 -0.27 -6.52
CA THR A 16 10.03 0.31 -5.40
C THR A 16 10.64 -0.79 -4.56
N ALA A 17 11.72 -0.49 -3.85
CA ALA A 17 12.36 -1.46 -2.98
C ALA A 17 11.39 -2.00 -1.91
N PRO A 18 11.49 -3.28 -1.57
CA PRO A 18 10.80 -3.83 -0.42
C PRO A 18 11.34 -3.19 0.87
N ASN A 19 10.55 -3.24 1.95
CA ASN A 19 11.04 -2.88 3.28
C ASN A 19 12.22 -3.76 3.68
N VAL A 20 13.01 -3.29 4.66
CA VAL A 20 14.21 -4.00 5.16
C VAL A 20 13.80 -5.15 6.11
N ASP A 21 12.92 -6.02 5.63
CA ASP A 21 12.42 -7.18 6.36
C ASP A 21 13.22 -8.43 5.95
N LEU A 22 13.05 -9.51 6.71
CA LEU A 22 13.64 -10.81 6.37
C LEU A 22 13.18 -11.23 4.96
N GLY A 23 14.13 -11.57 4.08
CA GLY A 23 13.85 -11.94 2.69
C GLY A 23 13.82 -10.76 1.69
N ALA A 24 14.01 -9.52 2.14
CA ALA A 24 14.01 -8.34 1.26
C ALA A 24 15.05 -8.44 0.13
N ASN A 25 16.24 -8.97 0.42
CA ASN A 25 17.30 -9.14 -0.57
C ASN A 25 16.89 -10.12 -1.69
N THR A 26 16.22 -11.20 -1.36
CA THR A 26 15.69 -12.15 -2.35
C THR A 26 14.66 -11.48 -3.25
N ILE A 27 13.72 -10.72 -2.67
CA ILE A 27 12.71 -9.98 -3.43
C ILE A 27 13.37 -8.96 -4.34
N ARG A 28 14.37 -8.21 -3.85
CA ARG A 28 15.13 -7.24 -4.64
C ARG A 28 15.83 -7.90 -5.83
N THR A 29 16.47 -9.04 -5.61
CA THR A 29 17.16 -9.81 -6.66
C THR A 29 16.18 -10.25 -7.73
N GLU A 30 15.03 -10.79 -7.33
CA GLU A 30 13.99 -11.23 -8.27
C GLU A 30 13.43 -10.06 -9.09
N ILE A 31 13.17 -8.91 -8.46
CA ILE A 31 12.70 -7.70 -9.16
C ILE A 31 13.77 -7.22 -10.15
N ASN A 32 15.03 -7.14 -9.76
CA ASN A 32 16.12 -6.72 -10.64
C ASN A 32 16.27 -7.66 -11.84
N ASN A 33 16.17 -8.97 -11.62
CA ASN A 33 16.20 -9.95 -12.69
C ASN A 33 15.02 -9.82 -13.65
N PHE A 34 13.85 -9.47 -13.13
CA PHE A 34 12.67 -9.20 -13.92
C PHE A 34 12.83 -7.93 -14.76
N VAL A 35 13.29 -6.83 -14.17
CA VAL A 35 13.51 -5.55 -14.84
C VAL A 35 14.53 -5.68 -15.97
N LYS A 36 15.63 -6.40 -15.77
CA LYS A 36 16.63 -6.66 -16.80
C LYS A 36 16.05 -7.37 -18.03
N LYS A 37 15.00 -8.17 -17.87
CA LYS A 37 14.38 -8.97 -18.93
C LYS A 37 13.14 -8.34 -19.56
N ASN A 38 12.65 -7.23 -19.03
CA ASN A 38 11.41 -6.59 -19.46
C ASN A 38 11.62 -5.08 -19.60
N SER A 39 11.74 -4.60 -20.82
CA SER A 39 12.06 -3.20 -21.16
C SER A 39 11.01 -2.19 -20.70
N ASN A 40 9.79 -2.66 -20.40
CA ASN A 40 8.70 -1.84 -19.85
C ASN A 40 8.76 -1.70 -18.34
N SER A 41 9.79 -2.20 -17.67
CA SER A 41 9.91 -2.30 -16.21
C SER A 41 11.05 -1.46 -15.67
N PHE A 42 10.83 -0.80 -14.55
CA PHE A 42 11.78 0.11 -13.91
C PHE A 42 11.82 -0.16 -12.40
N PHE A 43 13.01 -0.09 -11.81
CA PHE A 43 13.20 -0.26 -10.37
C PHE A 43 13.87 0.97 -9.77
N PHE A 44 13.34 1.41 -8.64
CA PHE A 44 13.87 2.52 -7.85
C PHE A 44 14.01 2.10 -6.40
N ASP A 45 15.15 2.38 -5.80
CA ASP A 45 15.37 2.10 -4.37
C ASP A 45 14.47 2.95 -3.50
N SER A 46 14.35 4.22 -3.84
CA SER A 46 13.43 5.17 -3.21
C SER A 46 13.06 6.26 -4.20
N LEU A 47 11.82 6.70 -4.14
CA LEU A 47 11.33 7.83 -4.91
C LEU A 47 11.16 9.08 -4.05
N GLY A 48 11.37 8.97 -2.74
CA GLY A 48 10.94 9.99 -1.80
C GLY A 48 9.41 10.10 -1.74
N SER A 49 8.87 10.68 -0.69
CA SER A 49 7.42 10.70 -0.43
C SER A 49 6.63 11.46 -1.51
N SER A 50 7.11 12.62 -1.94
CA SER A 50 6.40 13.46 -2.91
C SER A 50 6.23 12.78 -4.26
N VAL A 51 7.31 12.23 -4.82
CA VAL A 51 7.29 11.53 -6.11
C VAL A 51 6.50 10.23 -6.00
N TYR A 52 6.66 9.48 -4.90
CA TYR A 52 5.94 8.25 -4.65
C TYR A 52 4.42 8.45 -4.61
N LEU A 53 3.94 9.45 -3.87
CA LEU A 53 2.51 9.76 -3.78
C LEU A 53 1.97 10.28 -5.12
N SER A 54 2.74 11.10 -5.84
CA SER A 54 2.37 11.56 -7.19
C SER A 54 2.27 10.40 -8.18
N LEU A 55 3.25 9.50 -8.17
CA LEU A 55 3.24 8.30 -9.00
C LEU A 55 2.03 7.42 -8.67
N MET A 56 1.75 7.21 -7.39
CA MET A 56 0.58 6.46 -6.94
C MET A 56 -0.72 7.07 -7.46
N ARG A 57 -0.88 8.38 -7.34
CA ARG A 57 -2.06 9.13 -7.79
C ARG A 57 -2.32 8.97 -9.29
N TYR A 58 -1.27 9.00 -10.10
CA TYR A 58 -1.38 8.95 -11.56
C TYR A 58 -1.21 7.55 -12.15
N SER A 59 -0.92 6.55 -11.31
CA SER A 59 -0.86 5.17 -11.76
C SER A 59 -2.25 4.62 -12.12
N LEU A 60 -2.30 3.66 -13.01
CA LEU A 60 -3.53 2.93 -13.34
C LEU A 60 -3.95 2.03 -12.18
N CYS A 61 -2.97 1.47 -11.46
CA CYS A 61 -3.20 0.61 -10.31
C CYS A 61 -1.93 0.49 -9.46
N VAL A 62 -2.09 0.46 -8.13
CA VAL A 62 -1.04 0.14 -7.16
C VAL A 62 -1.15 -1.34 -6.80
N ILE A 63 -0.05 -2.09 -6.83
CA ILE A 63 -0.09 -3.54 -6.65
C ILE A 63 0.91 -3.97 -5.58
N GLY A 64 0.44 -4.73 -4.59
CA GLY A 64 1.32 -5.26 -3.55
C GLY A 64 0.59 -5.61 -2.26
N ASN A 65 1.34 -5.76 -1.18
CA ASN A 65 0.82 -6.05 0.16
C ASN A 65 1.19 -4.95 1.18
N SER A 66 1.63 -3.79 0.70
CA SER A 66 1.94 -2.63 1.54
C SER A 66 0.66 -1.97 2.06
N SER A 67 0.74 -1.39 3.25
CA SER A 67 -0.35 -0.55 3.79
C SER A 67 -0.65 0.67 2.92
N SER A 68 0.32 1.16 2.16
CA SER A 68 0.12 2.27 1.21
C SER A 68 -0.98 1.99 0.18
N GLY A 69 -1.11 0.73 -0.29
CA GLY A 69 -2.19 0.33 -1.18
C GLY A 69 -3.58 0.37 -0.54
N ILE A 70 -3.67 0.37 0.80
CA ILE A 70 -4.92 0.36 1.56
C ILE A 70 -5.26 1.74 2.11
N ILE A 71 -4.24 2.52 2.49
CA ILE A 71 -4.41 3.80 3.17
C ILE A 71 -4.25 4.95 2.19
N GLU A 72 -3.05 5.10 1.60
CA GLU A 72 -2.72 6.25 0.78
C GLU A 72 -3.36 6.17 -0.62
N ALA A 73 -3.35 5.00 -1.26
CA ALA A 73 -3.89 4.85 -2.61
C ALA A 73 -5.36 5.29 -2.70
N PRO A 74 -6.29 4.85 -1.82
CA PRO A 74 -7.66 5.32 -1.84
C PRO A 74 -7.80 6.82 -1.56
N LEU A 75 -7.01 7.38 -0.65
CA LEU A 75 -7.02 8.81 -0.34
C LEU A 75 -6.59 9.66 -1.55
N LEU A 76 -5.74 9.11 -2.42
CA LEU A 76 -5.29 9.74 -3.65
C LEU A 76 -6.22 9.44 -4.85
N GLY A 77 -7.31 8.71 -4.63
CA GLY A 77 -8.23 8.29 -5.68
C GLY A 77 -7.67 7.19 -6.58
N ALA A 78 -6.56 6.56 -6.19
CA ALA A 78 -5.94 5.46 -6.92
C ALA A 78 -6.59 4.12 -6.59
N LYS A 79 -6.58 3.21 -7.56
CA LYS A 79 -6.98 1.82 -7.34
C LYS A 79 -5.81 1.01 -6.84
N SER A 80 -6.08 -0.05 -6.08
CA SER A 80 -5.04 -0.96 -5.65
C SER A 80 -5.46 -2.42 -5.71
N VAL A 81 -4.49 -3.29 -5.94
CA VAL A 81 -4.61 -4.74 -5.78
C VAL A 81 -3.82 -5.16 -4.55
N ASN A 82 -4.53 -5.53 -3.49
CA ASN A 82 -3.94 -6.05 -2.26
C ASN A 82 -3.72 -7.56 -2.37
N ILE A 83 -2.47 -8.00 -2.26
CA ILE A 83 -2.08 -9.41 -2.41
C ILE A 83 -1.91 -10.06 -1.04
N GLY A 84 -2.66 -11.13 -0.81
CA GLY A 84 -2.58 -11.93 0.41
C GLY A 84 -3.25 -11.27 1.62
N ALA A 85 -2.98 -11.83 2.81
CA ALA A 85 -3.71 -11.54 4.04
C ALA A 85 -3.00 -10.55 4.98
N ARG A 86 -1.84 -10.00 4.61
CA ARG A 86 -1.06 -9.10 5.51
C ARG A 86 -1.88 -7.91 6.03
N GLN A 87 -2.84 -7.45 5.25
CA GLN A 87 -3.68 -6.31 5.57
C GLN A 87 -5.07 -6.70 6.09
N SER A 88 -5.28 -7.96 6.47
CA SER A 88 -6.55 -8.45 7.04
C SER A 88 -6.94 -7.65 8.30
N GLY A 89 -8.23 -7.42 8.47
CA GLY A 89 -8.78 -6.62 9.58
C GLY A 89 -8.77 -5.11 9.35
N ARG A 90 -8.17 -4.63 8.25
CA ARG A 90 -8.27 -3.21 7.86
C ARG A 90 -9.50 -2.94 7.00
N VAL A 91 -9.98 -1.71 7.08
CA VAL A 91 -11.14 -1.26 6.26
C VAL A 91 -10.74 -1.30 4.78
N MET A 92 -11.51 -2.03 4.00
CA MET A 92 -11.36 -2.14 2.54
C MET A 92 -12.42 -1.29 1.84
N VAL A 93 -11.99 -0.33 1.05
CA VAL A 93 -12.88 0.51 0.24
C VAL A 93 -13.03 -0.05 -1.16
N LYS A 94 -14.03 0.42 -1.92
CA LYS A 94 -14.40 -0.12 -3.25
C LYS A 94 -13.28 -0.09 -4.30
N THR A 95 -12.27 0.75 -4.13
CA THR A 95 -11.11 0.86 -5.05
C THR A 95 -9.99 -0.14 -4.74
N ILE A 96 -10.15 -0.98 -3.72
CA ILE A 96 -9.19 -2.01 -3.32
C ILE A 96 -9.69 -3.38 -3.78
N PHE A 97 -8.92 -4.04 -4.62
CA PHE A 97 -9.18 -5.37 -5.15
C PHE A 97 -8.29 -6.39 -4.44
N SER A 98 -8.88 -7.33 -3.74
CA SER A 98 -8.11 -8.38 -3.05
C SER A 98 -7.76 -9.52 -4.01
N SER A 99 -6.59 -10.10 -3.78
CA SER A 99 -6.06 -11.26 -4.51
C SER A 99 -5.36 -12.22 -3.56
N SER A 100 -5.41 -13.51 -3.87
CA SER A 100 -4.51 -14.49 -3.26
C SER A 100 -3.08 -14.35 -3.80
N PHE A 101 -2.15 -15.20 -3.33
CA PHE A 101 -0.78 -15.26 -3.88
C PHE A 101 -0.70 -15.97 -5.23
N ASN A 102 -1.81 -16.55 -5.73
CA ASN A 102 -1.84 -17.22 -7.02
C ASN A 102 -1.66 -16.21 -8.17
N SER A 103 -0.83 -16.57 -9.16
CA SER A 103 -0.52 -15.66 -10.28
C SER A 103 -1.73 -15.37 -11.17
N LEU A 104 -2.66 -16.30 -11.30
CA LEU A 104 -3.89 -16.11 -12.08
C LEU A 104 -4.86 -15.17 -11.36
N ASP A 105 -5.02 -15.33 -10.05
CA ASP A 105 -5.84 -14.45 -9.23
C ASP A 105 -5.31 -13.02 -9.25
N ILE A 106 -3.98 -12.85 -9.15
CA ILE A 106 -3.34 -11.54 -9.26
C ILE A 106 -3.63 -10.92 -10.63
N PHE A 107 -3.44 -11.68 -11.71
CA PHE A 107 -3.73 -11.23 -13.07
C PHE A 107 -5.19 -10.78 -13.22
N ASN A 108 -6.13 -11.60 -12.76
CA ASN A 108 -7.57 -11.29 -12.83
C ASN A 108 -7.93 -10.07 -11.98
N SER A 109 -7.33 -9.92 -10.80
CA SER A 109 -7.59 -8.76 -9.94
C SER A 109 -7.03 -7.47 -10.52
N ILE A 110 -5.87 -7.52 -11.19
CA ILE A 110 -5.34 -6.37 -11.93
C ILE A 110 -6.29 -5.99 -13.06
N ASN A 111 -6.74 -6.94 -13.87
CA ASN A 111 -7.68 -6.65 -14.97
C ASN A 111 -9.00 -6.06 -14.46
N ARG A 112 -9.55 -6.56 -13.34
CA ARG A 112 -10.71 -5.95 -12.69
C ARG A 112 -10.44 -4.51 -12.28
N ALA A 113 -9.30 -4.24 -11.66
CA ALA A 113 -8.91 -2.89 -11.27
C ALA A 113 -8.74 -1.94 -12.48
N LEU A 114 -8.18 -2.43 -13.58
CA LEU A 114 -7.99 -1.65 -14.80
C LEU A 114 -9.32 -1.35 -15.52
N SER A 115 -10.24 -2.31 -15.56
CA SER A 115 -11.55 -2.16 -16.22
C SER A 115 -12.58 -1.40 -15.38
N ASP A 116 -12.41 -1.33 -14.07
CA ASP A 116 -13.30 -0.63 -13.17
C ASP A 116 -13.27 0.88 -13.45
N LYS A 117 -14.44 1.49 -13.59
CA LYS A 117 -14.61 2.94 -13.80
C LYS A 117 -14.81 3.71 -12.50
N THR A 118 -14.87 3.03 -11.37
CA THR A 118 -15.03 3.66 -10.05
C THR A 118 -13.81 4.52 -9.75
N ARG A 119 -14.06 5.79 -9.49
CA ARG A 119 -13.07 6.70 -8.89
C ARG A 119 -13.55 7.06 -7.51
N GLN A 120 -12.69 6.88 -6.53
CA GLN A 120 -12.99 7.42 -5.21
C GLN A 120 -12.83 8.94 -5.27
N ASN A 121 -13.87 9.67 -4.88
CA ASN A 121 -13.75 11.11 -4.71
C ASN A 121 -12.66 11.35 -3.64
N LEU A 122 -11.70 12.21 -3.97
CA LEU A 122 -10.72 12.68 -3.00
C LEU A 122 -11.50 13.18 -1.78
N GLN A 123 -11.45 12.47 -0.68
CA GLN A 123 -11.98 13.00 0.57
C GLN A 123 -11.14 14.23 0.89
N LYS A 124 -11.77 15.41 0.88
CA LYS A 124 -11.17 16.58 1.49
C LYS A 124 -10.97 16.23 2.96
N LEU A 125 -9.73 15.93 3.33
CA LEU A 125 -9.36 15.84 4.73
C LEU A 125 -9.69 17.21 5.34
N SER A 126 -10.77 17.25 6.11
CA SER A 126 -11.12 18.47 6.83
C SER A 126 -10.01 18.76 7.84
N THR A 127 -9.33 19.88 7.66
CA THR A 127 -8.29 20.31 8.60
C THR A 127 -8.86 20.64 9.98
N LYS A 128 -10.20 20.84 10.09
CA LYS A 128 -10.89 21.09 11.36
C LYS A 128 -10.95 19.88 12.29
N ASP A 129 -10.85 18.66 11.74
CA ASP A 129 -10.91 17.40 12.49
C ASP A 129 -9.60 16.61 12.39
N SER A 130 -8.47 17.31 12.41
CA SER A 130 -7.16 16.67 12.41
C SER A 130 -7.02 15.66 13.56
N PRO A 131 -6.61 14.42 13.30
CA PRO A 131 -6.31 13.45 14.36
C PRO A 131 -5.35 14.00 15.41
N SER A 132 -4.38 14.81 14.98
CA SER A 132 -3.40 15.47 15.85
C SER A 132 -4.09 16.39 16.85
N SER A 133 -5.04 17.22 16.41
CA SER A 133 -5.80 18.10 17.31
C SER A 133 -6.60 17.34 18.35
N LYS A 134 -7.25 16.23 17.93
CA LYS A 134 -7.98 15.36 18.86
C LYS A 134 -7.04 14.70 19.88
N ILE A 135 -5.88 14.24 19.46
CA ILE A 135 -4.87 13.66 20.36
C ILE A 135 -4.39 14.70 21.37
N ILE A 136 -4.07 15.91 20.91
CA ILE A 136 -3.63 17.00 21.79
C ILE A 136 -4.71 17.34 22.80
N SER A 137 -5.98 17.50 22.38
CA SER A 137 -7.09 17.77 23.31
C SER A 137 -7.20 16.68 24.38
N VAL A 138 -7.16 15.40 23.99
CA VAL A 138 -7.20 14.29 24.96
C VAL A 138 -6.02 14.33 25.92
N ILE A 139 -4.80 14.60 25.43
CA ILE A 139 -3.60 14.69 26.29
C ILE A 139 -3.73 15.85 27.29
N GLN A 140 -4.28 16.99 26.86
CA GLN A 140 -4.48 18.15 27.74
C GLN A 140 -5.54 17.91 28.83
N GLU A 141 -6.53 17.05 28.57
CA GLU A 141 -7.60 16.71 29.50
C GLU A 141 -7.22 15.61 30.52
N ILE A 142 -6.13 14.87 30.24
CA ILE A 142 -5.69 13.79 31.13
C ILE A 142 -5.07 14.39 32.41
N PRO A 143 -5.60 14.08 33.59
CA PRO A 143 -5.02 14.56 34.83
C PRO A 143 -3.64 13.95 35.07
N LEU A 144 -2.65 14.79 35.31
CA LEU A 144 -1.28 14.37 35.66
C LEU A 144 -1.07 14.51 37.17
N PRO A 145 -0.27 13.62 37.81
CA PRO A 145 0.37 12.43 37.24
C PRO A 145 -0.61 11.27 37.03
N LEU A 146 -0.36 10.48 35.96
CA LEU A 146 -1.10 9.25 35.72
C LEU A 146 -0.88 8.28 36.91
N LYS A 147 -1.93 8.00 37.68
CA LYS A 147 -1.85 7.11 38.85
C LYS A 147 -1.69 5.62 38.52
N ASN A 148 -1.85 5.26 37.24
CA ASN A 148 -1.82 3.85 36.82
C ASN A 148 -0.44 3.48 36.29
N TYR A 149 0.35 2.80 37.11
CA TYR A 149 1.57 2.15 36.63
C TYR A 149 1.21 0.97 35.74
N LYS A 150 1.84 0.88 34.56
CA LYS A 150 1.72 -0.28 33.69
C LYS A 150 2.27 -1.49 34.46
N LYS A 151 1.42 -2.44 34.82
CA LYS A 151 1.86 -3.71 35.43
C LYS A 151 2.43 -4.61 34.35
N PHE A 152 3.57 -5.23 34.63
CA PHE A 152 4.07 -6.32 33.80
C PHE A 152 3.07 -7.49 33.86
N HIS A 153 2.77 -8.04 32.70
CA HIS A 153 1.97 -9.26 32.59
C HIS A 153 2.91 -10.38 32.21
N ASP A 154 3.21 -11.26 33.17
CA ASP A 154 3.98 -12.46 32.91
C ASP A 154 3.09 -13.46 32.18
N ILE A 155 3.50 -13.83 30.96
CA ILE A 155 2.90 -14.93 30.21
C ILE A 155 3.44 -16.21 30.84
N LYS A 156 2.59 -16.93 31.59
CA LYS A 156 2.90 -18.27 32.11
C LYS A 156 2.82 -19.30 31.00
#